data_8b56a1732364f751fd5010981fcefd8e
#
_entry.id   8b56a1732364f751fd5010981fcefd8e
#
_cell.length_a   1.000
_cell.length_b   1.000
_cell.length_c   1.000
_cell.angle_alpha   90.00
_cell.angle_beta   90.00
_cell.angle_gamma   90.00
#
_symmetry.space_group_name_H-M   'P 1'
#
loop_
_entity.id
_entity.type
_entity.pdbx_description
1 polymer ?
#
loop_
_entity_poly.entity_id
_entity_poly.type
_entity_poly.pdbx_seq_one_letter_code
_entity_poly.pdbx_strand_id
1 'polypeptide(L)'
;MTLGKQGSSSGKGTALKGRSDADLVVFLNNFSSFEDQLNXHGEFILEIREQLYALELKFEVQSSWWFNPQALGFTLSSPRLQQEVQFDVLPAYDVLGHVSTDRKPDPQIYRRLIRECTSLRKEGXFSTCFTELQRNFLKDRPPKLKSLIRLVKHWYQLCKEKPRKPPPPQYALQLLTVYTWERGSGVTEFNIAQGFRTVLELVTKYRQLRIYWTKYYDFQDKEISNYMHRQLRRIRPVILDPADPTGNVAGSNSEGWRQLAEEAAAWLQYPCFKNWDGSLVKPWDVPTEVRVPQQQVNENGTFISCEHSSICPEGSRVRGCAGFDQRGQDTAQGPREGMSNLGSDSRLPIPAC
;
A
#
# COMPACT_ATOMS: atom_id res chain seq x y z
N MET A 1 -6.67 -26.64 4.83
CA MET A 1 -5.55 -25.74 4.44
C MET A 1 -5.93 -25.02 3.16
N THR A 2 -6.24 -23.73 3.27
CA THR A 2 -6.57 -22.93 2.09
C THR A 2 -5.27 -22.36 1.54
N LEU A 3 -4.99 -22.62 0.27
CA LEU A 3 -3.77 -22.16 -0.37
C LEU A 3 -3.68 -20.62 -0.36
N GLY A 4 -2.53 -20.15 0.10
CA GLY A 4 -2.31 -18.74 0.32
C GLY A 4 -2.35 -17.86 -0.91
N LYS A 5 -2.84 -16.65 -0.74
CA LYS A 5 -2.82 -15.64 -1.79
C LYS A 5 -1.53 -14.84 -1.69
N GLN A 6 -0.95 -14.57 -2.84
CA GLN A 6 0.33 -13.86 -2.95
C GLN A 6 0.17 -12.40 -2.48
N GLY A 7 0.88 -12.05 -1.41
CA GLY A 7 0.88 -10.69 -0.86
C GLY A 7 1.99 -9.79 -1.42
N SER A 8 2.80 -10.30 -2.32
CA SER A 8 3.99 -9.63 -2.85
C SER A 8 3.67 -8.40 -3.72
N SER A 9 4.70 -7.63 -4.03
CA SER A 9 4.59 -6.49 -4.95
C SER A 9 4.11 -6.91 -6.35
N SER A 10 4.37 -8.15 -6.77
CA SER A 10 3.84 -8.71 -8.03
C SER A 10 2.32 -8.78 -8.00
N GLY A 11 1.73 -9.23 -6.89
CA GLY A 11 0.27 -9.29 -6.74
C GLY A 11 -0.40 -7.93 -6.73
N LYS A 12 0.33 -6.87 -6.40
CA LYS A 12 -0.14 -5.48 -6.40
C LYS A 12 0.14 -4.75 -7.72
N GLY A 13 0.92 -5.34 -8.60
CA GLY A 13 1.33 -4.72 -9.86
C GLY A 13 2.40 -3.65 -9.70
N THR A 14 3.17 -3.70 -8.62
CA THR A 14 4.19 -2.68 -8.29
C THR A 14 5.60 -3.29 -8.15
N ALA A 15 5.83 -4.48 -8.72
CA ALA A 15 7.12 -5.15 -8.69
C ALA A 15 8.16 -4.39 -9.54
N LEU A 16 9.42 -4.44 -9.09
CA LEU A 16 10.56 -3.96 -9.88
C LEU A 16 11.12 -5.11 -10.72
N LYS A 17 11.51 -4.81 -11.95
CA LYS A 17 12.09 -5.78 -12.87
C LYS A 17 13.43 -6.28 -12.31
N GLY A 18 13.67 -7.57 -12.40
CA GLY A 18 14.92 -8.20 -12.00
C GLY A 18 14.99 -8.66 -10.53
N ARG A 19 13.91 -8.51 -9.78
CA ARG A 19 13.83 -9.03 -8.40
C ARG A 19 12.80 -10.16 -8.34
N SER A 20 13.24 -11.31 -7.85
CA SER A 20 12.41 -12.52 -7.72
C SER A 20 12.23 -12.85 -6.25
N ASP A 21 11.45 -12.03 -5.56
CA ASP A 21 11.04 -12.28 -4.17
C ASP A 21 9.53 -12.50 -4.14
N ALA A 22 9.10 -13.49 -3.40
CA ALA A 22 7.68 -13.85 -3.30
C ALA A 22 7.26 -14.01 -1.84
N ASP A 23 6.38 -13.15 -1.40
CA ASP A 23 5.73 -13.30 -0.09
C ASP A 23 4.45 -14.11 -0.27
N LEU A 24 4.37 -15.24 0.39
CA LEU A 24 3.22 -16.13 0.35
C LEU A 24 2.55 -16.13 1.71
N VAL A 25 1.35 -15.58 1.78
CA VAL A 25 0.55 -15.68 3.00
C VAL A 25 -0.32 -16.92 2.89
N VAL A 26 -0.15 -17.84 3.84
CA VAL A 26 -0.90 -19.09 3.89
C VAL A 26 -1.97 -18.97 4.98
N PHE A 27 -3.23 -18.87 4.55
CA PHE A 27 -4.36 -18.76 5.46
C PHE A 27 -4.72 -20.14 6.01
N LEU A 28 -4.75 -20.23 7.33
CA LEU A 28 -4.99 -21.49 8.04
C LEU A 28 -6.32 -21.43 8.78
N ASN A 29 -7.23 -22.33 8.44
CA ASN A 29 -8.51 -22.46 9.13
C ASN A 29 -8.39 -23.16 10.50
N ASN A 30 -7.19 -23.64 10.84
CA ASN A 30 -6.91 -24.18 12.17
C ASN A 30 -6.79 -23.09 13.24
N PHE A 31 -6.47 -21.86 12.83
CA PHE A 31 -6.45 -20.72 13.76
C PHE A 31 -7.88 -20.25 14.01
N SER A 32 -8.24 -20.10 15.27
CA SER A 32 -9.56 -19.59 15.67
C SER A 32 -9.52 -18.13 16.15
N SER A 33 -8.32 -17.57 16.32
CA SER A 33 -8.11 -16.21 16.83
C SER A 33 -6.76 -15.67 16.36
N PHE A 34 -6.56 -14.36 16.55
CA PHE A 34 -5.24 -13.74 16.31
C PHE A 34 -4.21 -14.26 17.33
N GLU A 35 -4.65 -14.51 18.55
CA GLU A 35 -3.80 -15.10 19.58
C GLU A 35 -3.33 -16.51 19.19
N ASP A 36 -4.23 -17.34 18.62
CA ASP A 36 -3.86 -18.66 18.09
C ASP A 36 -2.76 -18.55 17.03
N GLN A 37 -2.90 -17.59 16.13
CA GLN A 37 -1.86 -17.36 15.11
C GLN A 37 -0.52 -17.07 15.78
N LEU A 38 -0.51 -16.21 16.78
CA LEU A 38 0.72 -15.84 17.49
C LEU A 38 1.36 -17.03 18.18
N ASN A 39 0.57 -17.85 18.83
CA ASN A 39 1.04 -19.00 19.59
C ASN A 39 1.44 -20.18 18.74
N UNK A 40 0.76 -20.37 17.67
CA UNK A 40 0.89 -21.47 16.92
C UNK A 40 1.59 -21.32 15.70
N HIS A 41 1.95 -20.16 15.28
CA HIS A 41 2.53 -20.04 13.92
C HIS A 41 3.86 -20.79 13.76
N GLY A 42 4.63 -20.88 14.82
CA GLY A 42 5.91 -21.58 14.79
C GLY A 42 5.80 -23.06 14.43
N GLU A 43 4.77 -23.72 14.92
CA GLU A 43 4.52 -25.13 14.61
C GLU A 43 4.22 -25.32 13.12
N PHE A 44 3.43 -24.42 12.54
CA PHE A 44 3.10 -24.46 11.12
C PHE A 44 4.30 -24.15 10.24
N ILE A 45 5.16 -23.24 10.69
CA ILE A 45 6.44 -22.94 10.00
C ILE A 45 7.30 -24.20 9.93
N LEU A 46 7.42 -24.91 11.04
CA LEU A 46 8.21 -26.16 11.09
C LEU A 46 7.61 -27.23 10.16
N GLU A 47 6.30 -27.41 10.19
CA GLU A 47 5.61 -28.38 9.32
C GLU A 47 5.82 -28.06 7.84
N ILE A 48 5.65 -26.77 7.46
CA ILE A 48 5.86 -26.33 6.07
C ILE A 48 7.32 -26.61 5.65
N ARG A 49 8.27 -26.33 6.54
CA ARG A 49 9.69 -26.57 6.29
C ARG A 49 9.97 -28.05 6.04
N GLU A 50 9.41 -28.95 6.86
CA GLU A 50 9.58 -30.39 6.69
C GLU A 50 9.01 -30.86 5.35
N GLN A 51 7.84 -30.37 4.98
CA GLN A 51 7.22 -30.73 3.69
C GLN A 51 8.04 -30.21 2.50
N LEU A 52 8.59 -29.01 2.59
CA LEU A 52 9.45 -28.47 1.54
C LEU A 52 10.73 -29.26 1.40
N TYR A 53 11.32 -29.70 2.51
CA TYR A 53 12.52 -30.54 2.50
C TYR A 53 12.27 -31.85 1.76
N ALA A 54 11.11 -32.47 1.98
CA ALA A 54 10.71 -33.66 1.25
C ALA A 54 10.56 -33.41 -0.26
N LEU A 55 10.09 -32.24 -0.64
CA LEU A 55 9.93 -31.84 -2.05
C LEU A 55 11.28 -31.58 -2.74
N GLU A 56 12.28 -31.10 -2.02
CA GLU A 56 13.62 -30.87 -2.56
C GLU A 56 14.21 -32.18 -3.14
N LEU A 57 14.05 -33.26 -2.40
CA LEU A 57 14.55 -34.55 -2.82
C LEU A 57 13.85 -35.06 -4.09
N LYS A 58 12.58 -34.65 -4.30
CA LYS A 58 11.80 -35.10 -5.44
C LYS A 58 12.07 -34.29 -6.71
N PHE A 59 12.35 -33.01 -6.58
CA PHE A 59 12.41 -32.08 -7.73
C PHE A 59 13.81 -31.56 -8.04
N GLU A 60 14.84 -32.11 -7.37
CA GLU A 60 16.24 -31.71 -7.56
C GLU A 60 16.45 -30.20 -7.46
N VAL A 61 15.77 -29.56 -6.51
CA VAL A 61 15.87 -28.15 -6.22
C VAL A 61 16.68 -27.96 -4.94
N GLN A 62 17.51 -26.95 -4.90
CA GLN A 62 18.30 -26.63 -3.72
C GLN A 62 17.63 -25.49 -2.95
N SER A 63 17.65 -25.56 -1.63
CA SER A 63 17.14 -24.47 -0.79
C SER A 63 18.18 -24.02 0.21
N SER A 64 18.14 -22.76 0.54
CA SER A 64 18.86 -22.20 1.67
C SER A 64 17.87 -21.45 2.56
N TRP A 65 18.05 -21.54 3.87
CA TRP A 65 17.10 -21.05 4.86
C TRP A 65 17.72 -19.92 5.66
N TRP A 66 16.87 -18.97 6.08
CA TRP A 66 17.30 -17.95 7.04
C TRP A 66 16.25 -17.80 8.15
N PHE A 67 16.73 -17.40 9.31
CA PHE A 67 15.87 -17.22 10.47
C PHE A 67 15.02 -15.97 10.34
N ASN A 68 13.71 -16.14 10.51
CA ASN A 68 12.75 -15.05 10.62
C ASN A 68 11.68 -15.50 11.63
N PRO A 69 11.52 -14.79 12.75
CA PRO A 69 10.57 -15.22 13.78
C PRO A 69 9.11 -15.24 13.32
N GLN A 70 8.77 -14.52 12.26
CA GLN A 70 7.38 -14.36 11.80
C GLN A 70 7.09 -15.07 10.48
N ALA A 71 8.12 -15.54 9.79
CA ALA A 71 7.98 -16.14 8.47
C ALA A 71 9.00 -17.24 8.26
N LEU A 72 8.68 -18.16 7.38
CA LEU A 72 9.64 -19.12 6.87
C LEU A 72 10.34 -18.52 5.66
N GLY A 73 11.56 -18.05 5.84
CA GLY A 73 12.36 -17.48 4.76
C GLY A 73 13.28 -18.52 4.13
N PHE A 74 13.26 -18.60 2.81
CA PHE A 74 14.14 -19.52 2.08
C PHE A 74 14.31 -19.09 0.63
N THR A 75 15.40 -19.56 0.03
CA THR A 75 15.67 -19.39 -1.39
C THR A 75 15.62 -20.77 -2.07
N LEU A 76 14.85 -20.87 -3.14
CA LEU A 76 14.90 -22.03 -4.02
C LEU A 76 15.75 -21.68 -5.24
N SER A 77 16.70 -22.55 -5.56
CA SER A 77 17.54 -22.40 -6.74
C SER A 77 17.48 -23.65 -7.60
N SER A 78 17.43 -23.46 -8.90
CA SER A 78 17.48 -24.53 -9.87
C SER A 78 18.78 -24.40 -10.68
N PRO A 79 19.76 -25.26 -10.42
CA PRO A 79 21.00 -25.24 -11.22
C PRO A 79 20.75 -25.46 -12.72
N ARG A 80 19.75 -26.27 -13.05
CA ARG A 80 19.37 -26.56 -14.44
C ARG A 80 18.84 -25.33 -15.17
N LEU A 81 18.02 -24.52 -14.49
CA LEU A 81 17.41 -23.32 -15.08
C LEU A 81 18.23 -22.06 -14.84
N GLN A 82 19.27 -22.15 -14.00
CA GLN A 82 20.07 -20.99 -13.56
C GLN A 82 19.19 -19.87 -13.01
N GLN A 83 18.18 -20.28 -12.24
CA GLN A 83 17.21 -19.34 -11.63
C GLN A 83 17.19 -19.52 -10.11
N GLU A 84 16.93 -18.43 -9.44
CA GLU A 84 16.83 -18.37 -7.99
C GLU A 84 15.64 -17.50 -7.62
N VAL A 85 14.82 -17.96 -6.67
CA VAL A 85 13.67 -17.22 -6.16
C VAL A 85 13.70 -17.27 -4.64
N GLN A 86 13.58 -16.11 -4.03
CA GLN A 86 13.46 -15.98 -2.58
C GLN A 86 11.98 -15.99 -2.19
N PHE A 87 11.68 -16.70 -1.12
CA PHE A 87 10.32 -16.82 -0.58
C PHE A 87 10.30 -16.46 0.90
N ASP A 88 9.25 -15.72 1.29
CA ASP A 88 8.83 -15.62 2.68
C ASP A 88 7.41 -16.20 2.77
N VAL A 89 7.25 -17.25 3.57
CA VAL A 89 5.97 -17.91 3.80
C VAL A 89 5.46 -17.51 5.19
N LEU A 90 4.30 -16.88 5.24
CA LEU A 90 3.72 -16.33 6.45
C LEU A 90 2.37 -17.02 6.77
N PRO A 91 2.31 -17.86 7.79
CA PRO A 91 1.03 -18.40 8.25
C PRO A 91 0.15 -17.28 8.81
N ALA A 92 -1.11 -17.28 8.46
CA ALA A 92 -2.06 -16.24 8.89
C ALA A 92 -3.42 -16.82 9.22
N TYR A 93 -4.09 -16.22 10.21
CA TYR A 93 -5.47 -16.51 10.57
C TYR A 93 -6.40 -16.04 9.45
N ASP A 94 -7.29 -16.93 8.98
CA ASP A 94 -8.23 -16.63 7.91
C ASP A 94 -9.47 -15.89 8.47
N VAL A 95 -9.23 -14.69 8.98
CA VAL A 95 -10.28 -13.90 9.65
C VAL A 95 -11.32 -13.38 8.68
N LEU A 96 -10.95 -13.18 7.41
CA LEU A 96 -11.86 -12.67 6.38
C LEU A 96 -12.71 -13.78 5.75
N GLY A 97 -12.24 -15.03 5.78
CA GLY A 97 -12.94 -16.15 5.17
C GLY A 97 -13.17 -15.92 3.68
N HIS A 98 -14.35 -16.32 3.19
CA HIS A 98 -14.75 -16.17 1.80
C HIS A 98 -15.54 -14.89 1.53
N VAL A 99 -15.36 -13.86 2.35
CA VAL A 99 -16.07 -12.58 2.20
C VAL A 99 -15.59 -11.86 0.94
N SER A 100 -16.53 -11.25 0.22
CA SER A 100 -16.20 -10.39 -0.92
C SER A 100 -15.34 -9.20 -0.44
N THR A 101 -14.17 -9.04 -1.03
CA THR A 101 -13.25 -7.96 -0.68
C THR A 101 -13.64 -6.60 -1.29
N ASP A 102 -14.74 -6.56 -2.05
CA ASP A 102 -15.27 -5.32 -2.61
C ASP A 102 -16.12 -4.53 -1.60
N ARG A 103 -16.47 -5.15 -0.48
CA ARG A 103 -17.26 -4.54 0.58
C ARG A 103 -16.42 -4.33 1.84
N LYS A 104 -16.90 -3.45 2.72
CA LYS A 104 -16.31 -3.30 4.05
C LYS A 104 -16.46 -4.62 4.82
N PRO A 105 -15.40 -5.11 5.45
CA PRO A 105 -15.53 -6.26 6.36
C PRO A 105 -16.50 -5.95 7.50
N ASP A 106 -17.05 -7.01 8.11
CA ASP A 106 -17.88 -6.87 9.30
C ASP A 106 -17.09 -6.14 10.39
N PRO A 107 -17.63 -5.06 10.98
CA PRO A 107 -16.95 -4.34 12.07
C PRO A 107 -16.54 -5.23 13.25
N GLN A 108 -17.22 -6.35 13.47
CA GLN A 108 -16.85 -7.33 14.52
C GLN A 108 -15.41 -7.83 14.34
N ILE A 109 -14.95 -7.99 13.08
CA ILE A 109 -13.58 -8.42 12.79
C ILE A 109 -12.60 -7.41 13.37
N TYR A 110 -12.84 -6.12 13.14
CA TYR A 110 -11.96 -5.06 13.63
C TYR A 110 -12.06 -4.85 15.13
N ARG A 111 -13.27 -4.98 15.72
CA ARG A 111 -13.42 -4.94 17.18
C ARG A 111 -12.59 -6.04 17.84
N ARG A 112 -12.68 -7.26 17.30
CA ARG A 112 -11.91 -8.40 17.77
C ARG A 112 -10.41 -8.15 17.63
N LEU A 113 -9.97 -7.69 16.45
CA LEU A 113 -8.57 -7.35 16.20
C LEU A 113 -8.05 -6.34 17.23
N ILE A 114 -8.79 -5.27 17.46
CA ILE A 114 -8.42 -4.19 18.39
C ILE A 114 -8.27 -4.75 19.82
N ARG A 115 -9.22 -5.55 20.26
CA ARG A 115 -9.21 -6.14 21.61
C ARG A 115 -8.01 -7.06 21.80
N GLU A 116 -7.79 -7.97 20.86
CA GLU A 116 -6.68 -8.93 20.95
C GLU A 116 -5.32 -8.22 20.82
N CYS A 117 -5.17 -7.29 19.87
CA CYS A 117 -3.94 -6.51 19.73
C CYS A 117 -3.61 -5.72 21.00
N THR A 118 -4.62 -5.10 21.62
CA THR A 118 -4.44 -4.31 22.83
C THR A 118 -4.03 -5.21 24.00
N SER A 119 -4.71 -6.35 24.16
CA SER A 119 -4.42 -7.32 25.22
C SER A 119 -3.01 -7.91 25.08
N LEU A 120 -2.63 -8.27 23.87
CA LEU A 120 -1.35 -8.91 23.57
C LEU A 120 -0.19 -7.91 23.38
N ARG A 121 -0.48 -6.62 23.29
CA ARG A 121 0.47 -5.55 22.96
C ARG A 121 1.18 -5.83 21.64
N LYS A 122 0.41 -6.27 20.63
CA LYS A 122 0.91 -6.69 19.31
C LYS A 122 0.24 -5.90 18.18
N GLU A 123 0.12 -4.60 18.34
CA GLU A 123 -0.44 -3.72 17.32
C GLU A 123 0.36 -3.81 16.02
N GLY A 124 -0.34 -3.98 14.93
CA GLY A 124 0.25 -4.16 13.60
C GLY A 124 0.80 -5.56 13.31
N UNK A 125 0.79 -6.47 14.14
CA UNK A 125 1.25 -7.70 14.03
C UNK A 125 0.48 -8.59 13.25
N PHE A 126 -0.67 -8.32 13.08
CA PHE A 126 -1.61 -9.21 12.36
C PHE A 126 -2.01 -8.68 10.97
N SER A 127 -1.26 -7.76 10.41
CA SER A 127 -1.55 -7.16 9.10
C SER A 127 -1.61 -8.21 7.97
N THR A 128 -0.89 -9.31 8.10
CA THR A 128 -0.92 -10.43 7.13
C THR A 128 -2.33 -11.02 6.96
N CYS A 129 -3.16 -11.00 8.01
CA CYS A 129 -4.55 -11.48 7.95
C CYS A 129 -5.38 -10.66 6.96
N PHE A 130 -4.96 -9.45 6.66
CA PHE A 130 -5.67 -8.49 5.82
C PHE A 130 -5.01 -8.28 4.44
N THR A 131 -4.12 -9.19 4.04
CA THR A 131 -3.35 -9.10 2.79
C THR A 131 -4.25 -8.96 1.55
N GLU A 132 -5.40 -9.62 1.55
CA GLU A 132 -6.36 -9.50 0.45
C GLU A 132 -6.90 -8.07 0.31
N LEU A 133 -7.21 -7.43 1.41
CA LEU A 133 -7.68 -6.04 1.41
C LEU A 133 -6.57 -5.07 1.00
N GLN A 134 -5.34 -5.30 1.47
CA GLN A 134 -4.17 -4.51 1.07
C GLN A 134 -3.93 -4.62 -0.44
N ARG A 135 -4.04 -5.83 -0.97
CA ARG A 135 -3.91 -6.09 -2.41
C ARG A 135 -5.01 -5.36 -3.19
N ASN A 136 -6.26 -5.48 -2.75
CA ASN A 136 -7.40 -4.84 -3.41
C ASN A 136 -7.35 -3.32 -3.32
N PHE A 137 -6.76 -2.78 -2.26
CA PHE A 137 -6.56 -1.33 -2.14
C PHE A 137 -5.69 -0.77 -3.28
N LEU A 138 -4.75 -1.56 -3.79
CA LEU A 138 -3.80 -1.14 -4.83
C LEU A 138 -4.13 -1.71 -6.21
N LYS A 139 -4.83 -2.86 -6.30
CA LYS A 139 -4.99 -3.65 -7.53
C LYS A 139 -5.58 -2.85 -8.69
N ASP A 140 -6.65 -2.11 -8.44
CA ASP A 140 -7.43 -1.44 -9.49
C ASP A 140 -7.02 0.02 -9.71
N ARG A 141 -5.88 0.44 -9.15
CA ARG A 141 -5.35 1.78 -9.35
C ARG A 141 -4.84 1.95 -10.79
N PRO A 142 -4.89 3.18 -11.35
CA PRO A 142 -4.44 3.41 -12.72
C PRO A 142 -3.00 2.97 -12.98
N PRO A 143 -2.69 2.46 -14.17
CA PRO A 143 -1.33 2.03 -14.50
C PRO A 143 -0.26 3.11 -14.27
N LYS A 144 -0.59 4.36 -14.54
CA LYS A 144 0.36 5.48 -14.36
C LYS A 144 0.66 5.72 -12.88
N LEU A 145 -0.33 5.54 -11.99
CA LEU A 145 -0.08 5.58 -10.53
C LEU A 145 0.84 4.43 -10.12
N LYS A 146 0.63 3.23 -10.66
CA LYS A 146 1.52 2.09 -10.38
C LYS A 146 2.94 2.37 -10.86
N SER A 147 3.10 3.08 -11.97
CA SER A 147 4.42 3.53 -12.46
C SER A 147 5.05 4.52 -11.48
N LEU A 148 4.29 5.46 -10.95
CA LEU A 148 4.76 6.39 -9.92
C LEU A 148 5.19 5.63 -8.65
N ILE A 149 4.41 4.65 -8.23
CA ILE A 149 4.74 3.80 -7.07
C ILE A 149 6.08 3.07 -7.33
N ARG A 150 6.28 2.52 -8.54
CA ARG A 150 7.55 1.85 -8.90
C ARG A 150 8.72 2.82 -8.89
N LEU A 151 8.52 4.04 -9.37
CA LEU A 151 9.55 5.08 -9.36
C LEU A 151 9.97 5.43 -7.91
N VAL A 152 8.99 5.67 -7.04
CA VAL A 152 9.24 5.95 -5.60
C VAL A 152 9.95 4.76 -4.96
N LYS A 153 9.52 3.54 -5.29
CA LYS A 153 10.14 2.30 -4.79
C LYS A 153 11.60 2.18 -5.24
N HIS A 154 11.88 2.53 -6.49
CA HIS A 154 13.25 2.53 -7.01
C HIS A 154 14.12 3.54 -6.27
N TRP A 155 13.62 4.77 -6.11
CA TRP A 155 14.31 5.80 -5.31
C TRP A 155 14.59 5.32 -3.88
N TYR A 156 13.60 4.70 -3.25
CA TYR A 156 13.75 4.13 -1.90
C TYR A 156 14.87 3.08 -1.85
N GLN A 157 14.96 2.23 -2.86
CA GLN A 157 16.02 1.21 -2.91
C GLN A 157 17.40 1.86 -3.03
N LEU A 158 17.53 2.92 -3.83
CA LEU A 158 18.79 3.67 -3.92
C LEU A 158 19.17 4.28 -2.57
N CYS A 159 18.21 4.81 -1.82
CA CYS A 159 18.44 5.34 -0.49
C CYS A 159 18.90 4.22 0.48
N LYS A 160 18.30 3.04 0.36
CA LYS A 160 18.57 1.88 1.22
C LYS A 160 19.99 1.33 1.01
N GLU A 161 20.56 1.50 -0.18
CA GLU A 161 21.93 1.04 -0.50
C GLU A 161 23.00 1.82 0.25
N LYS A 162 22.69 3.02 0.74
CA LYS A 162 23.64 3.82 1.51
C LYS A 162 23.80 3.26 2.92
N PRO A 163 25.03 3.26 3.48
CA PRO A 163 25.28 2.69 4.80
C PRO A 163 24.74 3.60 5.91
N ARG A 164 23.46 3.52 6.18
CA ARG A 164 22.73 4.33 7.17
C ARG A 164 21.81 3.44 8.00
N LYS A 165 21.16 4.03 8.97
CA LYS A 165 20.12 3.33 9.74
C LYS A 165 18.96 2.94 8.82
N PRO A 166 18.26 1.85 9.12
CA PRO A 166 17.19 1.39 8.24
C PRO A 166 16.14 2.48 7.98
N PRO A 167 15.73 2.67 6.73
CA PRO A 167 14.66 3.63 6.43
C PRO A 167 13.31 3.10 6.92
N PRO A 168 12.26 3.95 6.91
CA PRO A 168 10.89 3.47 7.21
C PRO A 168 10.48 2.37 6.23
N PRO A 169 9.48 1.54 6.58
CA PRO A 169 9.05 0.45 5.70
C PRO A 169 8.64 0.96 4.31
N GLN A 170 9.02 0.22 3.28
CA GLN A 170 8.69 0.56 1.89
C GLN A 170 7.18 0.73 1.67
N TYR A 171 6.37 -0.06 2.38
CA TYR A 171 4.92 0.01 2.29
C TYR A 171 4.38 1.39 2.70
N ALA A 172 5.03 2.06 3.67
CA ALA A 172 4.67 3.43 4.04
C ALA A 172 4.78 4.38 2.84
N LEU A 173 5.83 4.24 2.03
CA LEU A 173 6.03 5.07 0.84
C LEU A 173 5.04 4.72 -0.28
N GLN A 174 4.64 3.45 -0.40
CA GLN A 174 3.58 3.07 -1.34
C GLN A 174 2.27 3.78 -0.98
N LEU A 175 1.88 3.73 0.29
CA LEU A 175 0.66 4.38 0.77
C LEU A 175 0.75 5.91 0.64
N LEU A 176 1.90 6.49 0.96
CA LEU A 176 2.12 7.93 0.78
C LEU A 176 1.96 8.33 -0.70
N THR A 177 2.44 7.50 -1.62
CA THR A 177 2.31 7.75 -3.07
C THR A 177 0.83 7.72 -3.49
N VAL A 178 0.08 6.74 -3.01
CA VAL A 178 -1.37 6.65 -3.29
C VAL A 178 -2.07 7.90 -2.76
N TYR A 179 -1.79 8.27 -1.51
CA TYR A 179 -2.36 9.47 -0.88
C TYR A 179 -2.04 10.73 -1.69
N THR A 180 -0.78 10.87 -2.11
CA THR A 180 -0.31 12.01 -2.91
C THR A 180 -1.13 12.14 -4.20
N TRP A 181 -1.34 11.01 -4.89
CA TRP A 181 -2.13 11.01 -6.12
C TRP A 181 -3.61 11.32 -5.86
N GLU A 182 -4.19 10.70 -4.83
CA GLU A 182 -5.61 10.90 -4.50
C GLU A 182 -5.91 12.35 -4.15
N ARG A 183 -5.03 13.01 -3.42
CA ARG A 183 -5.22 14.40 -2.95
C ARG A 183 -4.67 15.42 -3.94
N GLY A 184 -3.80 15.02 -4.84
CA GLY A 184 -3.22 15.90 -5.85
C GLY A 184 -4.00 15.83 -7.16
N SER A 185 -3.64 14.90 -8.01
CA SER A 185 -4.22 14.76 -9.35
C SER A 185 -5.57 14.05 -9.35
N GLY A 186 -5.63 12.83 -8.83
CA GLY A 186 -6.83 12.00 -8.81
C GLY A 186 -7.28 11.50 -10.18
N VAL A 187 -6.57 11.81 -11.25
CA VAL A 187 -6.93 11.42 -12.62
C VAL A 187 -5.95 10.40 -13.18
N THR A 188 -6.37 9.64 -14.19
CA THR A 188 -5.59 8.55 -14.75
C THR A 188 -4.32 9.02 -15.46
N GLU A 189 -4.36 10.18 -16.10
CA GLU A 189 -3.23 10.78 -16.80
C GLU A 189 -2.73 12.01 -16.05
N PHE A 190 -1.44 12.03 -15.73
CA PHE A 190 -0.83 13.12 -14.96
C PHE A 190 0.68 13.17 -15.24
N ASN A 191 1.31 14.26 -14.83
CA ASN A 191 2.75 14.43 -14.96
C ASN A 191 3.47 13.66 -13.84
N ILE A 192 4.27 12.66 -14.21
CA ILE A 192 4.98 11.80 -13.24
C ILE A 192 6.01 12.60 -12.43
N ALA A 193 6.72 13.54 -13.07
CA ALA A 193 7.70 14.38 -12.36
C ALA A 193 7.03 15.22 -11.28
N GLN A 194 5.84 15.75 -11.59
CA GLN A 194 5.03 16.51 -10.64
C GLN A 194 4.60 15.63 -9.46
N GLY A 195 4.13 14.41 -9.74
CA GLY A 195 3.75 13.44 -8.69
C GLY A 195 4.93 13.04 -7.83
N PHE A 196 6.06 12.71 -8.47
CA PHE A 196 7.28 12.31 -7.76
C PHE A 196 7.81 13.45 -6.88
N ARG A 197 7.87 14.67 -7.43
CA ARG A 197 8.26 15.84 -6.65
C ARG A 197 7.38 16.01 -5.41
N THR A 198 6.06 15.85 -5.57
CA THR A 198 5.12 16.01 -4.46
C THR A 198 5.35 14.95 -3.38
N VAL A 199 5.59 13.70 -3.77
CA VAL A 199 5.91 12.63 -2.80
C VAL A 199 7.18 13.00 -2.02
N LEU A 200 8.25 13.44 -2.70
CA LEU A 200 9.50 13.80 -2.03
C LEU A 200 9.29 14.99 -1.07
N GLU A 201 8.51 15.98 -1.47
CA GLU A 201 8.19 17.12 -0.59
C GLU A 201 7.44 16.67 0.67
N LEU A 202 6.49 15.72 0.53
CA LEU A 202 5.79 15.18 1.69
C LEU A 202 6.75 14.39 2.60
N VAL A 203 7.70 13.67 2.03
CA VAL A 203 8.74 12.98 2.83
C VAL A 203 9.55 13.99 3.64
N THR A 204 9.90 15.14 3.08
CA THR A 204 10.62 16.20 3.84
C THR A 204 9.78 16.74 5.00
N LYS A 205 8.46 16.63 4.89
CA LYS A 205 7.50 17.11 5.90
C LYS A 205 6.99 15.97 6.79
N TYR A 206 7.73 14.87 6.92
CA TYR A 206 7.27 13.66 7.61
C TYR A 206 6.72 13.91 9.02
N ARG A 207 7.28 14.89 9.73
CA ARG A 207 6.84 15.24 11.09
C ARG A 207 5.44 15.82 11.16
N GLN A 208 4.84 16.14 10.00
CA GLN A 208 3.47 16.66 9.91
C GLN A 208 2.47 15.61 9.41
N LEU A 209 2.96 14.46 8.91
CA LEU A 209 2.11 13.48 8.25
C LEU A 209 1.14 12.80 9.22
N ARG A 210 -0.15 12.87 8.88
CA ARG A 210 -1.22 12.13 9.55
C ARG A 210 -2.22 11.68 8.48
N ILE A 211 -2.08 10.42 8.05
CA ILE A 211 -2.79 9.88 6.88
C ILE A 211 -3.54 8.62 7.29
N TYR A 212 -4.77 8.49 6.81
CA TYR A 212 -5.60 7.30 7.01
C TYR A 212 -6.65 7.22 5.91
N TRP A 213 -7.30 6.07 5.79
CA TRP A 213 -8.39 5.83 4.85
C TRP A 213 -9.57 5.22 5.59
N THR A 214 -10.77 5.40 5.02
CA THR A 214 -12.01 4.84 5.56
C THR A 214 -12.67 3.85 4.60
N LYS A 215 -11.87 3.21 3.77
CA LYS A 215 -12.37 2.25 2.78
C LYS A 215 -12.90 0.96 3.44
N TYR A 216 -12.18 0.41 4.40
CA TYR A 216 -12.51 -0.88 5.01
C TYR A 216 -12.97 -0.77 6.46
N TYR A 217 -12.61 0.28 7.14
CA TYR A 217 -13.05 0.61 8.50
C TYR A 217 -13.21 2.12 8.60
N ASP A 218 -14.06 2.57 9.51
CA ASP A 218 -14.36 4.00 9.62
C ASP A 218 -14.75 4.38 11.07
N PHE A 219 -15.28 5.58 11.22
CA PHE A 219 -15.65 6.14 12.53
C PHE A 219 -17.08 5.84 12.94
N GLN A 220 -17.84 5.03 12.21
CA GLN A 220 -19.23 4.74 12.52
C GLN A 220 -19.38 3.82 13.74
N ASP A 221 -18.50 2.82 13.84
CA ASP A 221 -18.48 1.94 15.02
C ASP A 221 -17.74 2.63 16.15
N LYS A 222 -18.36 2.69 17.32
CA LYS A 222 -17.84 3.42 18.49
C LYS A 222 -16.47 2.91 18.94
N GLU A 223 -16.27 1.61 19.00
CA GLU A 223 -15.03 1.00 19.45
C GLU A 223 -13.90 1.26 18.44
N ILE A 224 -14.19 1.07 17.17
CA ILE A 224 -13.24 1.34 16.07
C ILE A 224 -12.91 2.85 16.05
N SER A 225 -13.92 3.71 16.16
CA SER A 225 -13.76 5.16 16.19
C SER A 225 -12.84 5.61 17.33
N ASN A 226 -13.08 5.12 18.53
CA ASN A 226 -12.26 5.45 19.71
C ASN A 226 -10.82 5.01 19.49
N TYR A 227 -10.61 3.82 18.94
CA TYR A 227 -9.29 3.30 18.66
C TYR A 227 -8.57 4.16 17.60
N MET A 228 -9.25 4.47 16.50
CA MET A 228 -8.70 5.31 15.43
C MET A 228 -8.27 6.68 15.96
N HIS A 229 -9.13 7.31 16.80
CA HIS A 229 -8.80 8.62 17.38
C HIS A 229 -7.53 8.54 18.22
N ARG A 230 -7.34 7.46 18.99
CA ARG A 230 -6.10 7.26 19.77
C ARG A 230 -4.89 7.12 18.85
N GLN A 231 -5.00 6.31 17.80
CA GLN A 231 -3.89 6.10 16.85
C GLN A 231 -3.52 7.42 16.15
N LEU A 232 -4.51 8.20 15.74
CA LEU A 232 -4.28 9.44 14.99
C LEU A 232 -3.74 10.59 15.85
N ARG A 233 -3.75 10.43 17.18
CA ARG A 233 -3.12 11.38 18.12
C ARG A 233 -1.66 11.04 18.44
N ARG A 234 -1.16 9.91 17.96
CA ARG A 234 0.22 9.49 18.24
C ARG A 234 1.23 10.44 17.59
N ILE A 235 2.46 10.34 18.08
CA ILE A 235 3.59 11.11 17.52
C ILE A 235 3.73 10.80 16.03
N ARG A 236 3.80 11.86 15.23
CA ARG A 236 3.90 11.76 13.78
C ARG A 236 5.31 11.40 13.31
N PRO A 237 5.43 10.72 12.18
CA PRO A 237 4.41 10.48 11.16
C PRO A 237 3.44 9.35 11.54
N VAL A 238 2.18 9.51 11.18
CA VAL A 238 1.16 8.48 11.30
C VAL A 238 0.61 8.19 9.91
N ILE A 239 0.75 6.96 9.46
CA ILE A 239 0.16 6.47 8.20
C ILE A 239 -0.52 5.15 8.56
N LEU A 240 -1.83 5.17 8.73
CA LEU A 240 -2.56 3.95 9.10
C LEU A 240 -2.76 3.07 7.86
N ASP A 241 -2.52 1.78 8.01
CA ASP A 241 -2.81 0.80 6.98
C ASP A 241 -4.30 0.85 6.64
N PRO A 242 -4.68 1.05 5.37
CA PRO A 242 -6.10 1.09 5.00
C PRO A 242 -6.87 -0.20 5.30
N ALA A 243 -6.15 -1.33 5.51
CA ALA A 243 -6.76 -2.63 5.80
C ALA A 243 -6.70 -3.01 7.29
N ASP A 244 -5.88 -2.34 8.09
CA ASP A 244 -5.63 -2.70 9.51
C ASP A 244 -5.44 -1.43 10.34
N PRO A 245 -6.45 -1.02 11.14
CA PRO A 245 -6.34 0.21 11.94
C PRO A 245 -5.29 0.12 13.05
N THR A 246 -4.79 -1.08 13.37
CA THR A 246 -3.76 -1.24 14.40
C THR A 246 -2.35 -1.03 13.82
N GLY A 247 -2.22 -0.95 12.49
CA GLY A 247 -0.94 -0.82 11.81
C GLY A 247 -0.61 0.61 11.43
N ASN A 248 0.23 1.30 12.24
CA ASN A 248 0.88 2.52 11.78
C ASN A 248 2.10 2.11 10.95
N VAL A 249 1.93 2.11 9.62
CA VAL A 249 2.98 1.64 8.70
C VAL A 249 4.15 2.64 8.60
N ALA A 250 4.00 3.86 9.11
CA ALA A 250 5.12 4.78 9.22
C ALA A 250 6.15 4.31 10.24
N GLY A 251 5.74 3.48 11.21
CA GLY A 251 6.63 2.97 12.24
C GLY A 251 7.04 4.06 13.23
N SER A 252 7.96 3.72 14.11
CA SER A 252 8.45 4.61 15.16
C SER A 252 9.90 5.07 14.97
N ASN A 253 10.51 4.69 13.84
CA ASN A 253 11.93 5.01 13.57
C ASN A 253 12.07 6.44 13.02
N SER A 254 12.12 7.42 13.92
CA SER A 254 12.26 8.83 13.55
C SER A 254 13.58 9.12 12.83
N GLU A 255 14.64 8.41 13.18
CA GLU A 255 15.96 8.59 12.55
C GLU A 255 15.93 8.10 11.09
N GLY A 256 15.27 6.97 10.82
CA GLY A 256 15.10 6.50 9.45
C GLY A 256 14.34 7.50 8.59
N TRP A 257 13.30 8.11 9.15
CA TRP A 257 12.56 9.17 8.45
C TRP A 257 13.41 10.42 8.22
N ARG A 258 14.21 10.82 9.22
CA ARG A 258 15.10 11.99 9.10
C ARG A 258 16.08 11.80 7.94
N GLN A 259 16.72 10.64 7.87
CA GLN A 259 17.69 10.33 6.81
C GLN A 259 17.01 10.27 5.43
N LEU A 260 15.82 9.68 5.36
CA LEU A 260 15.06 9.63 4.11
C LEU A 260 14.62 11.03 3.66
N ALA A 261 14.26 11.89 4.59
CA ALA A 261 13.91 13.30 4.32
C ALA A 261 15.10 14.10 3.79
N GLU A 262 16.29 13.85 4.31
CA GLU A 262 17.53 14.47 3.81
C GLU A 262 17.80 14.06 2.36
N GLU A 263 17.62 12.77 2.04
CA GLU A 263 17.77 12.28 0.67
C GLU A 263 16.71 12.91 -0.25
N ALA A 264 15.47 13.00 0.20
CA ALA A 264 14.41 13.65 -0.57
C ALA A 264 14.74 15.11 -0.86
N ALA A 265 15.22 15.84 0.15
CA ALA A 265 15.61 17.25 -0.01
C ALA A 265 16.73 17.40 -1.03
N ALA A 266 17.73 16.51 -1.00
CA ALA A 266 18.83 16.52 -1.98
C ALA A 266 18.31 16.26 -3.39
N TRP A 267 17.43 15.26 -3.55
CA TRP A 267 16.88 14.91 -4.88
C TRP A 267 16.00 16.00 -5.46
N LEU A 268 15.32 16.79 -4.63
CA LEU A 268 14.48 17.90 -5.08
C LEU A 268 15.29 18.99 -5.83
N GLN A 269 16.62 18.99 -5.68
CA GLN A 269 17.50 19.93 -6.38
C GLN A 269 17.95 19.40 -7.76
N TYR A 270 17.63 18.16 -8.11
CA TYR A 270 18.14 17.53 -9.33
C TYR A 270 17.44 18.06 -10.59
N PRO A 271 18.14 18.02 -11.75
CA PRO A 271 17.58 18.53 -13.02
C PRO A 271 16.26 17.90 -13.45
N CYS A 272 15.95 16.67 -13.03
CA CYS A 272 14.67 16.00 -13.36
C CYS A 272 13.44 16.76 -12.84
N PHE A 273 13.63 17.70 -11.92
CA PHE A 273 12.57 18.56 -11.39
C PHE A 273 12.61 19.97 -11.97
N LYS A 274 13.36 20.17 -13.06
CA LYS A 274 13.36 21.42 -13.80
C LYS A 274 12.75 21.18 -15.19
N ASN A 275 11.95 22.13 -15.61
CA ASN A 275 11.42 22.17 -16.98
C ASN A 275 12.55 22.56 -17.94
N TRP A 276 12.33 22.39 -19.24
CA TRP A 276 13.31 22.71 -20.27
C TRP A 276 13.72 24.19 -20.26
N ASP A 277 12.83 25.09 -19.75
CA ASP A 277 13.08 26.53 -19.62
C ASP A 277 13.81 26.88 -18.32
N GLY A 278 14.18 25.91 -17.49
CA GLY A 278 14.88 26.09 -16.22
C GLY A 278 13.95 26.33 -15.03
N SER A 279 12.65 26.51 -15.25
CA SER A 279 11.69 26.66 -14.16
C SER A 279 11.51 25.33 -13.42
N LEU A 280 11.09 25.40 -12.15
CA LEU A 280 10.87 24.20 -11.34
C LEU A 280 9.53 23.52 -11.70
N VAL A 281 9.54 22.20 -11.75
CA VAL A 281 8.30 21.42 -11.86
C VAL A 281 7.44 21.74 -10.63
N LYS A 282 6.23 22.24 -10.87
CA LYS A 282 5.33 22.63 -9.79
C LYS A 282 4.72 21.38 -9.13
N PRO A 283 4.84 21.21 -7.79
CA PRO A 283 4.20 20.10 -7.12
C PRO A 283 2.69 20.26 -7.07
N TRP A 284 1.99 19.17 -6.80
CA TRP A 284 0.57 19.22 -6.46
C TRP A 284 0.41 19.82 -5.06
N ASP A 285 -0.73 20.47 -4.82
CA ASP A 285 -1.08 20.99 -3.49
C ASP A 285 -1.74 19.86 -2.69
N VAL A 286 -0.93 19.15 -1.91
CA VAL A 286 -1.38 18.00 -1.11
C VAL A 286 -1.15 18.31 0.38
N PRO A 287 -2.22 18.27 1.20
CA PRO A 287 -2.05 18.53 2.63
C PRO A 287 -1.28 17.40 3.32
N THR A 288 -0.53 17.75 4.35
CA THR A 288 0.25 16.78 5.14
C THR A 288 -0.64 15.92 6.04
N GLU A 289 -1.89 16.35 6.27
CA GLU A 289 -2.78 15.62 7.16
C GLU A 289 -4.20 15.49 6.61
N VAL A 290 -4.82 14.37 6.92
CA VAL A 290 -6.25 14.14 6.69
C VAL A 290 -7.00 14.64 7.92
N ARG A 291 -8.07 15.40 7.67
CA ARG A 291 -8.94 15.89 8.75
C ARG A 291 -9.55 14.71 9.50
N VAL A 292 -9.50 14.78 10.82
CA VAL A 292 -10.09 13.77 11.71
C VAL A 292 -11.44 14.29 12.21
N PRO A 293 -12.54 13.50 12.10
CA PRO A 293 -13.82 13.91 12.65
C PRO A 293 -13.73 14.20 14.15
N GLN A 294 -14.46 15.21 14.60
CA GLN A 294 -14.47 15.54 16.03
C GLN A 294 -15.22 14.46 16.80
N GLN A 295 -14.66 14.06 17.94
CA GLN A 295 -15.37 13.23 18.91
C GLN A 295 -16.35 14.14 19.64
N GLN A 296 -17.65 13.90 19.46
CA GLN A 296 -18.66 14.58 20.25
C GLN A 296 -18.78 13.89 21.60
N VAL A 297 -18.73 14.70 22.63
CA VAL A 297 -18.91 14.26 24.01
C VAL A 297 -20.28 14.79 24.45
N ASN A 298 -21.14 13.94 24.98
CA ASN A 298 -22.40 14.37 25.55
C ASN A 298 -22.14 15.12 26.86
N GLU A 299 -23.17 15.76 27.40
CA GLU A 299 -23.10 16.58 28.62
C GLU A 299 -22.60 15.77 29.85
N ASN A 300 -22.65 14.45 29.74
CA ASN A 300 -22.19 13.54 30.80
C ASN A 300 -20.78 13.02 30.60
N GLY A 301 -20.02 13.60 29.61
CA GLY A 301 -18.64 13.18 29.32
C GLY A 301 -18.53 11.89 28.53
N THR A 302 -19.63 11.37 27.99
CA THR A 302 -19.62 10.13 27.18
C THR A 302 -19.47 10.49 25.71
N PHE A 303 -18.55 9.80 25.02
CA PHE A 303 -18.32 10.00 23.59
C PHE A 303 -19.53 9.53 22.77
N ILE A 304 -20.06 10.40 21.93
CA ILE A 304 -21.14 10.10 20.99
C ILE A 304 -20.53 9.99 19.58
N SER A 305 -20.83 8.91 18.87
CA SER A 305 -20.49 8.84 17.46
C SER A 305 -21.47 9.71 16.69
N CYS A 306 -20.97 10.64 15.90
CA CYS A 306 -21.81 11.40 14.98
C CYS A 306 -22.33 10.51 13.87
N GLU A 307 -23.62 10.23 13.88
CA GLU A 307 -24.31 9.82 12.66
C GLU A 307 -24.49 11.10 11.83
N HIS A 308 -24.01 11.08 10.64
CA HIS A 308 -24.04 12.13 9.61
C HIS A 308 -22.81 13.05 9.54
N SER A 309 -21.88 12.63 8.75
CA SER A 309 -21.34 13.44 7.67
C SER A 309 -20.74 12.50 6.65
N SER A 310 -21.54 12.17 5.66
CA SER A 310 -21.05 11.61 4.43
C SER A 310 -20.18 12.66 3.77
N ILE A 311 -18.87 12.57 3.95
CA ILE A 311 -17.96 13.36 3.13
C ILE A 311 -17.77 12.54 1.86
N CYS A 312 -18.68 12.77 0.90
CA CYS A 312 -18.38 12.50 -0.48
C CYS A 312 -17.19 13.37 -0.88
N PRO A 313 -16.22 12.87 -1.63
CA PRO A 313 -15.22 13.75 -2.21
C PRO A 313 -15.92 14.71 -3.14
N GLU A 314 -15.97 15.96 -2.77
CA GLU A 314 -16.38 17.04 -3.66
C GLU A 314 -15.32 17.16 -4.76
N GLY A 315 -15.65 16.68 -5.93
CA GLY A 315 -14.75 16.76 -7.06
C GLY A 315 -15.38 16.33 -8.37
N SER A 316 -16.58 16.82 -8.66
CA SER A 316 -17.05 16.96 -10.04
C SER A 316 -18.25 17.87 -10.05
N ARG A 317 -18.00 19.15 -10.27
CA ARG A 317 -19.04 20.05 -10.71
C ARG A 317 -19.30 19.74 -12.17
N VAL A 318 -20.29 18.91 -12.44
CA VAL A 318 -20.91 18.89 -13.76
C VAL A 318 -21.94 20.01 -13.76
N ARG A 319 -21.64 21.07 -14.48
CA ARG A 319 -22.65 22.08 -14.79
C ARG A 319 -23.65 21.43 -15.73
N GLY A 320 -24.86 21.27 -15.25
CA GLY A 320 -25.97 20.85 -16.08
C GLY A 320 -26.34 21.95 -17.06
N CYS A 321 -26.33 21.63 -18.33
CA CYS A 321 -27.03 22.44 -19.34
C CYS A 321 -28.39 21.84 -19.56
N ALA A 322 -29.37 22.68 -19.37
CA ALA A 322 -30.77 22.39 -19.66
C ALA A 322 -30.98 22.18 -21.16
N GLY A 323 -31.97 21.36 -21.47
CA GLY A 323 -32.25 20.85 -22.80
C GLY A 323 -32.70 21.83 -23.85
N PHE A 324 -32.69 21.38 -25.05
CA PHE A 324 -33.75 21.61 -26.05
C PHE A 324 -33.51 20.77 -27.31
N ASP A 325 -34.42 19.87 -27.56
CA ASP A 325 -35.30 19.58 -28.70
C ASP A 325 -34.72 19.41 -30.12
N GLN A 326 -34.97 18.21 -30.59
CA GLN A 326 -35.32 17.68 -31.90
C GLN A 326 -34.85 18.28 -33.23
N ARG A 327 -34.53 17.36 -34.07
CA ARG A 327 -34.73 17.19 -35.51
C ARG A 327 -33.50 17.31 -36.42
N GLY A 328 -33.35 16.23 -37.15
CA GLY A 328 -33.19 16.28 -38.61
C GLY A 328 -31.94 15.58 -39.18
N GLN A 329 -32.06 14.34 -39.59
CA GLN A 329 -31.66 13.77 -40.89
C GLN A 329 -30.35 14.32 -41.55
N ASP A 330 -29.47 13.53 -41.96
CA ASP A 330 -29.27 12.55 -42.99
C ASP A 330 -27.83 12.54 -43.57
N THR A 331 -27.37 11.35 -43.90
CA THR A 331 -26.44 11.01 -45.01
C THR A 331 -25.00 11.49 -44.96
N ALA A 332 -24.05 10.71 -45.06
CA ALA A 332 -23.50 9.74 -45.94
C ALA A 332 -21.96 9.81 -46.07
N GLN A 333 -21.38 8.63 -46.10
CA GLN A 333 -20.18 8.26 -46.86
C GLN A 333 -18.78 8.73 -46.42
N GLY A 334 -17.94 7.67 -46.17
CA GLY A 334 -16.51 7.74 -46.02
C GLY A 334 -15.74 8.05 -47.32
N PRO A 335 -14.45 7.90 -47.34
CA PRO A 335 -13.79 6.60 -47.41
C PRO A 335 -12.44 6.47 -46.71
N ARG A 336 -11.95 5.25 -46.75
CA ARG A 336 -10.73 4.63 -46.28
C ARG A 336 -9.42 5.32 -46.71
N GLU A 337 -8.42 5.15 -45.90
CA GLU A 337 -7.11 4.53 -46.19
C GLU A 337 -5.97 5.16 -45.38
N GLY A 338 -5.05 4.31 -44.98
CA GLY A 338 -3.70 4.72 -44.62
C GLY A 338 -3.05 4.04 -43.43
N MET A 339 -2.58 2.80 -43.65
CA MET A 339 -1.66 2.11 -42.75
C MET A 339 -0.33 2.87 -42.65
N SER A 340 0.20 2.99 -41.44
CA SER A 340 1.65 2.82 -41.28
C SER A 340 2.00 2.53 -39.83
N ASN A 341 2.61 1.38 -39.63
CA ASN A 341 3.34 0.94 -38.46
C ASN A 341 4.48 1.90 -38.11
N LEU A 342 4.58 2.29 -36.88
CA LEU A 342 5.89 2.58 -36.29
C LEU A 342 5.80 2.34 -34.80
N GLY A 343 6.41 1.25 -34.37
CA GLY A 343 6.61 0.95 -32.98
C GLY A 343 7.55 1.95 -32.34
N SER A 344 7.05 2.68 -31.36
CA SER A 344 7.93 3.52 -30.55
C SER A 344 8.21 2.81 -29.23
N ASP A 345 9.44 2.34 -29.14
CA ASP A 345 10.04 1.82 -27.92
C ASP A 345 10.21 3.02 -26.96
N SER A 346 9.22 3.25 -26.13
CA SER A 346 9.31 4.33 -25.13
C SER A 346 10.11 3.87 -23.92
N ARG A 347 11.42 3.78 -24.08
CA ARG A 347 12.33 3.73 -22.95
C ARG A 347 12.47 5.17 -22.44
N LEU A 348 11.87 5.44 -21.30
CA LEU A 348 12.15 6.69 -20.60
C LEU A 348 13.62 6.65 -20.17
N PRO A 349 14.43 7.62 -20.56
CA PRO A 349 15.80 7.67 -20.07
C PRO A 349 15.80 7.91 -18.56
N ILE A 350 16.45 7.01 -17.85
CA ILE A 350 16.78 7.23 -16.45
C ILE A 350 17.84 8.32 -16.43
N PRO A 351 17.64 9.45 -15.77
CA PRO A 351 18.72 10.42 -15.68
C PRO A 351 19.90 9.78 -14.98
N ALA A 352 21.01 9.77 -15.63
CA ALA A 352 22.27 9.40 -15.00
C ALA A 352 22.58 10.48 -13.96
N CYS A 353 22.50 10.12 -12.70
CA CYS A 353 22.96 10.94 -11.59
C CYS A 353 24.26 10.37 -11.07
#